data_73a220b267e49bf10fe01426ad8e7be0
#
_entry.id   73a220b267e49bf10fe01426ad8e7be0
#
_cell.length_a   1.000
_cell.length_b   1.000
_cell.length_c   1.000
_cell.angle_alpha   90.00
_cell.angle_beta   90.00
_cell.angle_gamma   90.00
#
_symmetry.space_group_name_H-M   'P 1'
#
loop_
_entity.id
_entity.type
_entity.pdbx_description
1 polymer ?
#
loop_
_entity_poly.entity_id
_entity_poly.type
_entity_poly.pdbx_seq_one_letter_code
_entity_poly.pdbx_strand_id
1 'polypeptide(L)'
;MFVCAPFFAHASVEPDRTRVVLNESDTATKITVTNRSSTNPYLVQSWIENEQGEKITSPLIVVPPLQRIEPNESNVLRIARLPGATLPADRETVFYLNIREVPPKVDTPNTLQLALHSQLKLFYRPNGVRPAQDVDPTLPMTLRIDTASHKLVFDNPTPYHITIVELAADAQKTAIPFNPLMASPMSQIETAFSIAMPTTLYVSHIDDYGGQVVVKYACSAGVCKSTEK
;
A
#
# COMPACT_ATOMS: atom_id res chain seq x y z
N MET A 1 41.00 -1.30 13.20
CA MET A 1 39.63 -0.84 13.38
C MET A 1 39.04 -0.60 11.98
N PHE A 2 38.27 -1.58 11.41
CA PHE A 2 37.68 -1.43 10.09
C PHE A 2 36.39 -0.61 10.27
N VAL A 3 36.33 0.57 9.71
CA VAL A 3 35.11 1.36 9.61
C VAL A 3 34.27 0.78 8.46
N CYS A 4 33.26 0.01 8.78
CA CYS A 4 32.28 -0.46 7.81
C CYS A 4 31.35 0.75 7.47
N ALA A 5 31.59 1.41 6.36
CA ALA A 5 30.70 2.44 5.85
C ALA A 5 29.39 1.76 5.39
N PRO A 6 28.20 2.22 5.80
CA PRO A 6 26.94 1.67 5.32
C PRO A 6 26.80 2.02 3.83
N PHE A 7 26.80 1.01 2.97
CA PHE A 7 26.39 1.17 1.58
C PHE A 7 24.84 1.18 1.55
N PHE A 8 24.27 2.33 1.24
CA PHE A 8 22.84 2.42 0.94
C PHE A 8 22.62 1.83 -0.46
N ALA A 9 21.97 0.69 -0.53
CA ALA A 9 21.47 0.14 -1.78
C ALA A 9 20.24 0.96 -2.17
N HIS A 10 20.32 1.74 -3.24
CA HIS A 10 19.17 2.44 -3.82
C HIS A 10 18.61 1.60 -4.98
N ALA A 11 17.27 1.55 -5.09
CA ALA A 11 16.61 1.06 -6.29
C ALA A 11 17.05 1.93 -7.48
N SER A 12 17.35 1.28 -8.62
CA SER A 12 17.69 2.05 -9.82
C SER A 12 16.44 2.66 -10.45
N VAL A 13 15.28 2.00 -10.34
CA VAL A 13 14.00 2.51 -10.84
C VAL A 13 13.03 2.69 -9.67
N GLU A 14 12.60 3.94 -9.47
CA GLU A 14 11.71 4.33 -8.37
C GLU A 14 10.38 4.89 -8.87
N PRO A 15 9.23 4.39 -8.35
CA PRO A 15 7.94 5.05 -8.50
C PRO A 15 7.84 6.29 -7.61
N ASP A 16 7.08 7.31 -8.05
CA ASP A 16 6.87 8.57 -7.31
C ASP A 16 5.96 8.43 -6.08
N ARG A 17 5.36 7.27 -5.87
CA ARG A 17 4.43 6.99 -4.77
C ARG A 17 4.40 5.51 -4.41
N THR A 18 3.83 5.19 -3.24
CA THR A 18 3.75 3.83 -2.71
C THR A 18 2.42 3.15 -2.98
N ARG A 19 1.40 3.90 -3.47
CA ARG A 19 0.06 3.41 -3.83
C ARG A 19 -0.58 4.28 -4.88
N VAL A 20 -1.61 3.76 -5.52
CA VAL A 20 -2.37 4.45 -6.56
C VAL A 20 -3.85 4.33 -6.29
N VAL A 21 -4.61 5.42 -6.41
CA VAL A 21 -6.06 5.41 -6.42
C VAL A 21 -6.54 5.79 -7.82
N LEU A 22 -7.40 4.95 -8.40
CA LEU A 22 -8.13 5.23 -9.63
C LEU A 22 -9.61 5.40 -9.27
N ASN A 23 -10.09 6.64 -9.26
CA ASN A 23 -11.51 6.88 -9.06
C ASN A 23 -12.30 6.53 -10.33
N GLU A 24 -13.53 6.08 -10.17
CA GLU A 24 -14.42 5.73 -11.29
C GLU A 24 -14.66 6.91 -12.25
N SER A 25 -14.72 8.16 -11.72
CA SER A 25 -14.85 9.38 -12.52
C SER A 25 -13.66 9.66 -13.43
N ASP A 26 -12.50 9.06 -13.12
CA ASP A 26 -11.27 9.33 -13.85
C ASP A 26 -11.13 8.33 -15.01
N THR A 27 -10.81 8.83 -16.19
CA THR A 27 -10.55 7.95 -17.35
C THR A 27 -9.27 7.15 -17.19
N ALA A 28 -8.32 7.67 -16.44
CA ALA A 28 -7.05 7.03 -16.09
C ALA A 28 -6.34 7.81 -14.98
N THR A 29 -5.45 7.12 -14.28
CA THR A 29 -4.47 7.74 -13.37
C THR A 29 -3.05 7.51 -13.90
N LYS A 30 -2.09 8.25 -13.35
CA LYS A 30 -0.69 8.22 -13.80
C LYS A 30 0.23 7.99 -12.60
N ILE A 31 1.33 7.31 -12.85
CA ILE A 31 2.46 7.20 -11.92
C ILE A 31 3.75 7.46 -12.68
N THR A 32 4.64 8.24 -12.08
CA THR A 32 5.96 8.52 -12.66
C THR A 32 6.95 7.50 -12.13
N VAL A 33 7.76 6.94 -13.01
CA VAL A 33 8.88 6.06 -12.67
C VAL A 33 10.18 6.70 -13.13
N THR A 34 11.14 6.80 -12.22
CA THR A 34 12.42 7.50 -12.45
C THR A 34 13.56 6.51 -12.38
N ASN A 35 14.42 6.51 -13.41
CA ASN A 35 15.70 5.82 -13.35
C ASN A 35 16.72 6.69 -12.62
N ARG A 36 17.12 6.28 -11.41
CA ARG A 36 18.11 6.97 -10.57
C ARG A 36 19.56 6.59 -10.89
N SER A 37 19.79 5.64 -11.78
CA SER A 37 21.14 5.35 -12.27
C SER A 37 21.69 6.54 -13.03
N SER A 38 22.92 6.92 -12.71
CA SER A 38 23.61 8.00 -13.42
C SER A 38 24.25 7.56 -14.74
N THR A 39 24.35 6.24 -14.97
CA THR A 39 25.15 5.68 -16.08
C THR A 39 24.40 4.68 -16.93
N ASN A 40 23.47 3.93 -16.36
CA ASN A 40 22.85 2.79 -17.04
C ASN A 40 21.38 3.04 -17.36
N PRO A 41 20.96 2.77 -18.61
CA PRO A 41 19.55 2.68 -18.93
C PRO A 41 18.96 1.41 -18.36
N TYR A 42 17.67 1.44 -18.01
CA TYR A 42 16.92 0.28 -17.53
C TYR A 42 15.68 0.05 -18.40
N LEU A 43 15.34 -1.21 -18.62
CA LEU A 43 13.98 -1.55 -19.06
C LEU A 43 13.08 -1.67 -17.84
N VAL A 44 11.89 -1.13 -17.97
CA VAL A 44 10.85 -1.18 -16.93
C VAL A 44 9.69 -1.99 -17.48
N GLN A 45 9.44 -3.13 -16.87
CA GLN A 45 8.28 -3.97 -17.15
C GLN A 45 7.19 -3.72 -16.13
N SER A 46 5.96 -3.47 -16.60
CA SER A 46 4.81 -3.16 -15.74
C SER A 46 3.61 -4.03 -16.08
N TRP A 47 2.90 -4.49 -15.04
CA TRP A 47 1.67 -5.27 -15.16
C TRP A 47 0.80 -5.08 -13.93
N ILE A 48 -0.46 -5.49 -14.04
CA ILE A 48 -1.41 -5.48 -12.93
C ILE A 48 -1.73 -6.92 -12.53
N GLU A 49 -1.85 -7.14 -11.23
CA GLU A 49 -2.32 -8.39 -10.63
C GLU A 49 -3.62 -8.15 -9.85
N ASN A 50 -4.46 -9.19 -9.78
CA ASN A 50 -5.62 -9.21 -8.89
C ASN A 50 -5.19 -9.54 -7.44
N GLU A 51 -6.15 -9.62 -6.52
CA GLU A 51 -5.92 -9.94 -5.11
C GLU A 51 -5.33 -11.35 -4.90
N GLN A 52 -5.54 -12.27 -5.83
CA GLN A 52 -4.98 -13.62 -5.82
C GLN A 52 -3.55 -13.69 -6.37
N GLY A 53 -2.97 -12.56 -6.81
CA GLY A 53 -1.64 -12.50 -7.41
C GLY A 53 -1.58 -12.96 -8.86
N GLU A 54 -2.73 -13.08 -9.54
CA GLU A 54 -2.80 -13.44 -10.93
C GLU A 54 -2.65 -12.21 -11.82
N LYS A 55 -1.78 -12.29 -12.82
CA LYS A 55 -1.62 -11.22 -13.81
C LYS A 55 -2.87 -11.09 -14.66
N ILE A 56 -3.40 -9.87 -14.73
CA ILE A 56 -4.63 -9.55 -15.45
C ILE A 56 -4.39 -8.57 -16.59
N THR A 57 -5.30 -8.58 -17.57
CA THR A 57 -5.39 -7.62 -18.66
C THR A 57 -6.77 -6.95 -18.73
N SER A 58 -7.64 -7.24 -17.79
CA SER A 58 -8.96 -6.67 -17.54
C SER A 58 -9.30 -6.86 -16.07
N PRO A 59 -10.03 -5.96 -15.40
CA PRO A 59 -10.69 -4.73 -15.89
C PRO A 59 -9.76 -3.52 -16.03
N LEU A 60 -8.54 -3.60 -15.53
CA LEU A 60 -7.55 -2.52 -15.56
C LEU A 60 -6.36 -2.91 -16.44
N ILE A 61 -5.77 -1.91 -17.08
CA ILE A 61 -4.52 -2.05 -17.84
C ILE A 61 -3.51 -0.99 -17.41
N VAL A 62 -2.22 -1.32 -17.57
CA VAL A 62 -1.12 -0.37 -17.45
C VAL A 62 -0.40 -0.23 -18.80
N VAL A 63 -0.12 1.00 -19.21
CA VAL A 63 0.57 1.29 -20.48
C VAL A 63 1.66 2.34 -20.25
N PRO A 64 2.85 2.13 -20.84
CA PRO A 64 3.29 0.98 -21.62
C PRO A 64 3.63 -0.22 -20.71
N PRO A 65 3.45 -1.48 -21.17
CA PRO A 65 3.80 -2.67 -20.37
C PRO A 65 5.32 -2.92 -20.32
N LEU A 66 6.06 -2.33 -21.24
CA LEU A 66 7.53 -2.34 -21.28
C LEU A 66 8.02 -1.03 -21.87
N GLN A 67 8.99 -0.41 -21.21
CA GLN A 67 9.63 0.81 -21.67
C GLN A 67 11.10 0.86 -21.25
N ARG A 68 11.90 1.59 -21.99
CA ARG A 68 13.28 1.93 -21.64
C ARG A 68 13.31 3.32 -21.03
N ILE A 69 14.06 3.47 -19.93
CA ILE A 69 14.28 4.76 -19.27
C ILE A 69 15.79 5.00 -19.23
N GLU A 70 16.21 6.12 -19.80
CA GLU A 70 17.63 6.52 -19.83
C GLU A 70 18.11 6.97 -18.43
N PRO A 71 19.43 7.05 -18.22
CA PRO A 71 19.99 7.52 -16.94
C PRO A 71 19.44 8.88 -16.52
N ASN A 72 19.02 8.99 -15.26
CA ASN A 72 18.41 10.20 -14.65
C ASN A 72 17.12 10.69 -15.33
N GLU A 73 16.51 9.89 -16.18
CA GLU A 73 15.23 10.23 -16.80
C GLU A 73 14.04 9.62 -16.09
N SER A 74 12.86 10.18 -16.35
CA SER A 74 11.59 9.72 -15.82
C SER A 74 10.60 9.49 -16.95
N ASN A 75 9.79 8.44 -16.80
CA ASN A 75 8.70 8.14 -17.70
C ASN A 75 7.41 7.90 -16.94
N VAL A 76 6.29 7.94 -17.62
CA VAL A 76 4.95 7.80 -17.05
C VAL A 76 4.36 6.46 -17.40
N LEU A 77 3.80 5.78 -16.40
CA LEU A 77 2.87 4.68 -16.56
C LEU A 77 1.44 5.21 -16.42
N ARG A 78 0.59 4.88 -17.36
CA ARG A 78 -0.84 5.19 -17.32
C ARG A 78 -1.62 3.94 -16.96
N ILE A 79 -2.45 4.05 -15.93
CA ILE A 79 -3.38 3.01 -15.50
C ILE A 79 -4.79 3.45 -15.92
N ALA A 80 -5.50 2.60 -16.67
CA ALA A 80 -6.83 2.90 -17.18
C ALA A 80 -7.79 1.74 -16.98
N ARG A 81 -9.08 2.05 -16.79
CA ARG A 81 -10.15 1.08 -16.79
C ARG A 81 -10.59 0.80 -18.24
N LEU A 82 -10.79 -0.48 -18.55
CA LEU A 82 -11.34 -0.88 -19.84
C LEU A 82 -12.87 -0.68 -19.88
N PRO A 83 -13.42 -0.27 -21.02
CA PRO A 83 -14.86 -0.18 -21.19
C PRO A 83 -15.57 -1.53 -20.95
N GLY A 84 -16.75 -1.49 -20.35
CA GLY A 84 -17.57 -2.70 -20.08
C GLY A 84 -17.11 -3.52 -18.88
N ALA A 85 -16.02 -3.14 -18.21
CA ALA A 85 -15.57 -3.82 -17.00
C ALA A 85 -16.53 -3.52 -15.83
N THR A 86 -17.03 -4.58 -15.19
CA THR A 86 -17.90 -4.49 -14.02
C THR A 86 -17.08 -4.72 -12.76
N LEU A 87 -17.11 -3.73 -11.86
CA LEU A 87 -16.49 -3.79 -10.51
C LEU A 87 -17.57 -3.46 -9.48
N PRO A 88 -17.44 -3.89 -8.22
CA PRO A 88 -18.35 -3.52 -7.15
C PRO A 88 -18.54 -1.99 -7.09
N ALA A 89 -19.79 -1.54 -6.95
CA ALA A 89 -20.13 -0.11 -6.89
C ALA A 89 -20.23 0.41 -5.45
N ASP A 90 -20.24 -0.49 -4.47
CA ASP A 90 -20.47 -0.22 -3.05
C ASP A 90 -19.19 -0.19 -2.21
N ARG A 91 -18.05 -0.56 -2.81
CA ARG A 91 -16.76 -0.65 -2.12
C ARG A 91 -15.57 -0.55 -3.06
N GLU A 92 -14.41 -0.29 -2.51
CA GLU A 92 -13.14 -0.38 -3.23
C GLU A 92 -12.82 -1.80 -3.68
N THR A 93 -12.12 -1.89 -4.81
CA THR A 93 -11.46 -3.13 -5.25
C THR A 93 -9.96 -2.90 -5.27
N VAL A 94 -9.21 -3.82 -4.66
CA VAL A 94 -7.74 -3.78 -4.66
C VAL A 94 -7.18 -4.58 -5.82
N PHE A 95 -6.14 -4.02 -6.41
CA PHE A 95 -5.24 -4.62 -7.40
C PHE A 95 -3.80 -4.31 -6.98
N TYR A 96 -2.84 -4.93 -7.66
CA TYR A 96 -1.43 -4.67 -7.43
C TYR A 96 -0.77 -4.25 -8.74
N LEU A 97 -0.22 -3.03 -8.76
CA LEU A 97 0.63 -2.55 -9.84
C LEU A 97 2.06 -3.03 -9.58
N ASN A 98 2.56 -3.80 -10.51
CA ASN A 98 3.91 -4.33 -10.47
C ASN A 98 4.82 -3.55 -11.41
N ILE A 99 5.99 -3.15 -10.92
CA ILE A 99 7.02 -2.41 -11.66
C ILE A 99 8.34 -3.14 -11.42
N ARG A 100 8.85 -3.79 -12.45
CA ARG A 100 10.10 -4.53 -12.38
C ARG A 100 11.14 -3.91 -13.28
N GLU A 101 12.28 -3.55 -12.70
CA GLU A 101 13.45 -3.14 -13.46
C GLU A 101 14.18 -4.34 -14.06
N VAL A 102 14.69 -4.17 -15.27
CA VAL A 102 15.55 -5.12 -15.94
C VAL A 102 16.85 -4.39 -16.29
N PRO A 103 17.94 -4.69 -15.59
CA PRO A 103 19.23 -4.03 -15.83
C PRO A 103 19.80 -4.43 -17.18
N PRO A 104 20.69 -3.61 -17.76
CA PRO A 104 21.43 -3.97 -18.96
C PRO A 104 22.30 -5.20 -18.71
N LYS A 105 22.50 -6.02 -19.75
CA LYS A 105 23.38 -7.18 -19.68
C LYS A 105 24.81 -6.75 -19.32
N VAL A 106 25.43 -7.44 -18.38
CA VAL A 106 26.84 -7.27 -18.03
C VAL A 106 27.61 -8.49 -18.53
N ASP A 107 28.68 -8.23 -19.29
CA ASP A 107 29.54 -9.31 -19.84
C ASP A 107 30.77 -9.61 -18.94
N THR A 108 30.80 -9.05 -17.73
CA THR A 108 31.88 -9.29 -16.76
C THR A 108 31.63 -10.59 -16.02
N PRO A 109 32.56 -11.55 -16.00
CA PRO A 109 32.40 -12.80 -15.24
C PRO A 109 32.34 -12.53 -13.74
N ASN A 110 31.65 -13.40 -13.00
CA ASN A 110 31.48 -13.35 -11.54
C ASN A 110 30.79 -12.05 -11.03
N THR A 111 29.89 -11.47 -11.82
CA THR A 111 29.12 -10.29 -11.45
C THR A 111 27.74 -10.70 -10.97
N LEU A 112 27.32 -10.19 -9.80
CA LEU A 112 25.95 -10.30 -9.31
C LEU A 112 25.14 -9.11 -9.85
N GLN A 113 24.04 -9.38 -10.57
CA GLN A 113 23.07 -8.40 -10.96
C GLN A 113 21.79 -8.55 -10.13
N LEU A 114 21.32 -7.44 -9.58
CA LEU A 114 20.04 -7.37 -8.86
C LEU A 114 19.02 -6.68 -9.76
N ALA A 115 17.82 -7.24 -9.84
CA ALA A 115 16.66 -6.63 -10.46
C ALA A 115 15.61 -6.43 -9.38
N LEU A 116 15.26 -5.18 -9.12
CA LEU A 116 14.25 -4.85 -8.12
C LEU A 116 12.84 -4.91 -8.71
N HIS A 117 11.92 -5.33 -7.87
CA HIS A 117 10.51 -5.42 -8.19
C HIS A 117 9.71 -4.69 -7.11
N SER A 118 9.06 -3.61 -7.50
CA SER A 118 8.14 -2.84 -6.67
C SER A 118 6.70 -3.28 -6.94
N GLN A 119 5.97 -3.67 -5.89
CA GLN A 119 4.55 -3.97 -5.97
C GLN A 119 3.78 -2.93 -5.16
N LEU A 120 2.95 -2.14 -5.83
CA LEU A 120 2.17 -1.07 -5.25
C LEU A 120 0.69 -1.47 -5.18
N LYS A 121 0.02 -1.11 -4.09
CA LYS A 121 -1.43 -1.24 -4.01
C LYS A 121 -2.09 -0.27 -5.00
N LEU A 122 -3.03 -0.78 -5.78
CA LEU A 122 -3.83 -0.02 -6.73
C LEU A 122 -5.31 -0.20 -6.35
N PHE A 123 -5.95 0.87 -5.87
CA PHE A 123 -7.35 0.86 -5.47
C PHE A 123 -8.21 1.44 -6.58
N TYR A 124 -9.19 0.67 -7.03
CA TYR A 124 -10.30 1.21 -7.80
C TYR A 124 -11.40 1.67 -6.85
N ARG A 125 -11.80 2.94 -6.94
CA ARG A 125 -12.77 3.57 -6.05
C ARG A 125 -14.02 4.02 -6.82
N PRO A 126 -15.18 3.38 -6.61
CA PRO A 126 -16.44 3.77 -7.23
C PRO A 126 -16.90 5.15 -6.75
N ASN A 127 -17.66 5.85 -7.58
CA ASN A 127 -18.19 7.17 -7.25
C ASN A 127 -19.09 7.16 -6.01
N GLY A 128 -19.84 6.08 -5.80
CA GLY A 128 -20.76 5.92 -4.66
C GLY A 128 -20.10 5.90 -3.29
N VAL A 129 -18.76 5.67 -3.24
CA VAL A 129 -18.01 5.57 -1.97
C VAL A 129 -16.87 6.58 -1.87
N ARG A 130 -16.92 7.64 -2.68
CA ARG A 130 -15.89 8.69 -2.59
C ARG A 130 -15.94 9.35 -1.22
N PRO A 131 -14.82 9.41 -0.45
CA PRO A 131 -14.81 10.05 0.86
C PRO A 131 -15.11 11.54 0.74
N ALA A 132 -15.72 12.08 1.79
CA ALA A 132 -15.85 13.53 1.91
C ALA A 132 -14.46 14.16 2.07
N GLN A 133 -14.32 15.38 1.62
CA GLN A 133 -13.07 16.12 1.76
C GLN A 133 -12.77 16.32 3.25
N ASP A 134 -11.49 16.19 3.61
CA ASP A 134 -10.95 16.41 4.96
C ASP A 134 -11.53 15.48 6.05
N VAL A 135 -12.14 14.36 5.66
CA VAL A 135 -12.61 13.34 6.59
C VAL A 135 -11.75 12.09 6.43
N ASP A 136 -11.15 11.62 7.53
CA ASP A 136 -10.48 10.33 7.53
C ASP A 136 -11.51 9.21 7.41
N PRO A 137 -11.54 8.48 6.29
CA PRO A 137 -12.53 7.44 6.05
C PRO A 137 -12.36 6.21 6.96
N THR A 138 -11.27 6.14 7.73
CA THR A 138 -10.98 4.99 8.62
C THR A 138 -11.60 5.13 9.99
N LEU A 139 -12.06 6.33 10.39
CA LEU A 139 -12.60 6.60 11.72
C LEU A 139 -13.74 5.66 12.18
N PRO A 140 -14.62 5.15 11.30
CA PRO A 140 -15.64 4.19 11.70
C PRO A 140 -15.12 2.80 12.10
N MET A 141 -13.86 2.48 11.80
CA MET A 141 -13.24 1.22 12.19
C MET A 141 -13.26 1.07 13.72
N THR A 142 -13.56 -0.13 14.20
CA THR A 142 -13.47 -0.47 15.61
C THR A 142 -12.53 -1.64 15.84
N LEU A 143 -11.98 -1.71 17.06
CA LEU A 143 -11.09 -2.81 17.43
C LEU A 143 -11.70 -3.56 18.59
N ARG A 144 -11.57 -4.89 18.58
CA ARG A 144 -12.01 -5.75 19.67
C ARG A 144 -10.85 -6.61 20.15
N ILE A 145 -10.55 -6.52 21.44
CA ILE A 145 -9.46 -7.24 22.10
C ILE A 145 -10.05 -8.44 22.84
N ASP A 146 -9.65 -9.63 22.42
CA ASP A 146 -9.94 -10.87 23.14
C ASP A 146 -8.68 -11.31 23.89
N THR A 147 -8.68 -11.07 25.19
CA THR A 147 -7.56 -11.44 26.06
C THR A 147 -7.47 -12.94 26.33
N ALA A 148 -8.56 -13.68 26.19
CA ALA A 148 -8.57 -15.12 26.38
C ALA A 148 -7.93 -15.88 25.22
N SER A 149 -8.18 -15.43 23.98
CA SER A 149 -7.59 -16.00 22.77
C SER A 149 -6.32 -15.27 22.31
N HIS A 150 -5.90 -14.21 22.99
CA HIS A 150 -4.78 -13.35 22.61
C HIS A 150 -4.91 -12.80 21.19
N LYS A 151 -6.09 -12.30 20.84
CA LYS A 151 -6.41 -11.76 19.52
C LYS A 151 -6.86 -10.31 19.56
N LEU A 152 -6.50 -9.58 18.53
CA LEU A 152 -7.04 -8.27 18.20
C LEU A 152 -7.81 -8.41 16.87
N VAL A 153 -9.07 -8.03 16.88
CA VAL A 153 -9.94 -8.02 15.70
C VAL A 153 -10.14 -6.58 15.27
N PHE A 154 -9.81 -6.27 14.04
CA PHE A 154 -10.16 -5.03 13.37
C PHE A 154 -11.48 -5.26 12.63
N ASP A 155 -12.50 -4.50 13.00
CA ASP A 155 -13.80 -4.49 12.35
C ASP A 155 -13.89 -3.25 11.46
N ASN A 156 -13.78 -3.46 10.16
CA ASN A 156 -13.83 -2.41 9.16
C ASN A 156 -15.20 -2.35 8.50
N PRO A 157 -16.14 -1.50 8.98
CA PRO A 157 -17.44 -1.33 8.36
C PRO A 157 -17.41 -0.41 7.13
N THR A 158 -16.25 0.17 6.82
CA THR A 158 -16.11 1.16 5.75
C THR A 158 -16.02 0.49 4.37
N PRO A 159 -16.30 1.19 3.28
CA PRO A 159 -16.12 0.68 1.93
C PRO A 159 -14.67 0.72 1.45
N TYR A 160 -13.69 1.03 2.31
CA TYR A 160 -12.28 1.22 1.96
C TYR A 160 -11.39 0.10 2.48
N HIS A 161 -10.29 -0.14 1.78
CA HIS A 161 -9.18 -0.95 2.27
C HIS A 161 -8.33 -0.11 3.23
N ILE A 162 -8.14 -0.58 4.45
CA ILE A 162 -7.33 0.12 5.46
C ILE A 162 -6.03 -0.63 5.68
N THR A 163 -4.89 -0.02 5.34
CA THR A 163 -3.57 -0.62 5.58
C THR A 163 -3.05 -0.16 6.94
N ILE A 164 -3.07 -1.04 7.92
CA ILE A 164 -2.59 -0.79 9.29
C ILE A 164 -1.13 -1.21 9.34
N VAL A 165 -0.25 -0.32 9.81
CA VAL A 165 1.21 -0.53 9.78
C VAL A 165 1.85 -0.56 11.15
N GLU A 166 1.21 0.05 12.17
CA GLU A 166 1.75 0.12 13.51
C GLU A 166 0.65 0.22 14.56
N LEU A 167 0.92 -0.35 15.73
CA LEU A 167 0.13 -0.17 16.95
C LEU A 167 1.03 0.34 18.06
N ALA A 168 0.52 1.26 18.88
CA ALA A 168 1.23 1.76 20.04
C ALA A 168 0.27 1.88 21.26
N ALA A 169 0.84 1.70 22.46
CA ALA A 169 0.08 1.71 23.70
C ALA A 169 -0.10 3.13 24.29
N ASP A 170 0.72 4.07 23.88
CA ASP A 170 0.79 5.42 24.45
C ASP A 170 1.13 6.48 23.40
N ALA A 171 1.03 7.76 23.79
CA ALA A 171 1.36 8.90 22.93
C ALA A 171 2.86 8.98 22.57
N GLN A 172 3.72 8.35 23.33
CA GLN A 172 5.15 8.26 23.08
C GLN A 172 5.49 7.21 22.02
N LYS A 173 4.44 6.54 21.48
CA LYS A 173 4.54 5.51 20.45
C LYS A 173 5.38 4.30 20.89
N THR A 174 5.20 3.88 22.16
CA THR A 174 5.74 2.59 22.60
C THR A 174 5.10 1.50 21.74
N ALA A 175 5.90 0.99 20.79
CA ALA A 175 5.42 0.07 19.78
C ALA A 175 4.94 -1.26 20.40
N ILE A 176 3.80 -1.71 19.96
CA ILE A 176 3.29 -3.06 20.23
C ILE A 176 3.76 -3.96 19.08
N PRO A 177 4.34 -5.14 19.34
CA PRO A 177 4.68 -6.08 18.29
C PRO A 177 3.47 -6.37 17.39
N PHE A 178 3.59 -6.02 16.12
CA PHE A 178 2.51 -6.07 15.14
C PHE A 178 3.06 -6.31 13.75
N ASN A 179 2.45 -7.22 13.00
CA ASN A 179 2.74 -7.38 11.58
C ASN A 179 1.74 -6.54 10.77
N PRO A 180 2.21 -5.64 9.89
CA PRO A 180 1.33 -4.86 9.03
C PRO A 180 0.30 -5.74 8.30
N LEU A 181 -0.94 -5.28 8.26
CA LEU A 181 -2.04 -5.96 7.60
C LEU A 181 -2.94 -4.99 6.84
N MET A 182 -3.81 -5.52 5.99
CA MET A 182 -4.81 -4.74 5.30
C MET A 182 -6.21 -5.30 5.61
N ALA A 183 -7.04 -4.46 6.25
CA ALA A 183 -8.44 -4.76 6.48
C ALA A 183 -9.23 -4.44 5.20
N SER A 184 -9.87 -5.46 4.62
CA SER A 184 -10.73 -5.32 3.44
C SER A 184 -12.01 -4.56 3.77
N PRO A 185 -12.70 -3.97 2.78
CA PRO A 185 -13.97 -3.30 2.98
C PRO A 185 -15.02 -4.20 3.61
N MET A 186 -15.83 -3.66 4.53
CA MET A 186 -16.98 -4.33 5.15
C MET A 186 -16.63 -5.72 5.70
N SER A 187 -15.45 -5.84 6.33
CA SER A 187 -14.93 -7.13 6.81
C SER A 187 -14.24 -7.01 8.17
N GLN A 188 -13.94 -8.17 8.74
CA GLN A 188 -13.15 -8.29 9.95
C GLN A 188 -11.85 -9.04 9.63
N ILE A 189 -10.75 -8.61 10.26
CA ILE A 189 -9.48 -9.30 10.21
C ILE A 189 -8.89 -9.39 11.61
N GLU A 190 -8.31 -10.52 11.96
CA GLU A 190 -7.71 -10.76 13.26
C GLU A 190 -6.19 -10.91 13.18
N THR A 191 -5.52 -10.53 14.26
CA THR A 191 -4.09 -10.73 14.43
C THR A 191 -3.78 -11.14 15.88
N ALA A 192 -2.61 -11.70 16.12
CA ALA A 192 -2.14 -11.99 17.45
C ALA A 192 -1.94 -10.69 18.26
N PHE A 193 -2.31 -10.72 19.55
CA PHE A 193 -2.20 -9.58 20.44
C PHE A 193 -1.92 -10.05 21.87
N SER A 194 -0.74 -9.75 22.38
CA SER A 194 -0.22 -10.35 23.63
C SER A 194 0.07 -9.33 24.74
N ILE A 195 -0.60 -8.19 24.74
CA ILE A 195 -0.47 -7.21 25.82
C ILE A 195 -1.71 -7.21 26.72
N ALA A 196 -1.54 -6.70 27.94
CA ALA A 196 -2.66 -6.42 28.84
C ALA A 196 -3.63 -5.42 28.21
N MET A 197 -4.92 -5.49 28.59
CA MET A 197 -5.96 -4.60 28.09
C MET A 197 -5.55 -3.13 28.27
N PRO A 198 -5.29 -2.38 27.18
CA PRO A 198 -4.97 -0.97 27.28
C PRO A 198 -6.25 -0.13 27.45
N THR A 199 -6.14 1.03 28.04
CA THR A 199 -7.22 2.04 28.03
C THR A 199 -7.20 2.89 26.77
N THR A 200 -6.08 2.89 26.06
CA THR A 200 -5.87 3.65 24.84
C THR A 200 -4.99 2.85 23.89
N LEU A 201 -5.31 2.89 22.60
CA LEU A 201 -4.46 2.40 21.53
C LEU A 201 -4.26 3.52 20.49
N TYR A 202 -3.09 3.58 19.93
CA TYR A 202 -2.78 4.40 18.76
C TYR A 202 -2.58 3.45 17.58
N VAL A 203 -3.37 3.65 16.54
CA VAL A 203 -3.36 2.84 15.32
C VAL A 203 -2.85 3.69 14.18
N SER A 204 -1.75 3.28 13.59
CA SER A 204 -1.20 3.96 12.42
C SER A 204 -1.64 3.25 11.15
N HIS A 205 -2.26 3.97 10.25
CA HIS A 205 -2.62 3.50 8.92
C HIS A 205 -2.00 4.36 7.83
N ILE A 206 -2.04 3.91 6.59
CA ILE A 206 -1.51 4.65 5.45
C ILE A 206 -2.65 5.26 4.66
N ASP A 207 -2.59 6.59 4.43
CA ASP A 207 -3.55 7.34 3.64
C ASP A 207 -3.41 7.12 2.11
N ASP A 208 -4.26 7.77 1.31
CA ASP A 208 -4.25 7.67 -0.15
C ASP A 208 -2.96 8.20 -0.80
N TYR A 209 -2.23 9.07 -0.11
CA TYR A 209 -0.99 9.67 -0.60
C TYR A 209 0.26 8.90 -0.18
N GLY A 210 0.10 7.87 0.67
CA GLY A 210 1.20 7.09 1.22
C GLY A 210 1.76 7.66 2.53
N GLY A 211 1.11 8.67 3.10
CA GLY A 211 1.41 9.23 4.42
C GLY A 211 0.92 8.30 5.54
N GLN A 212 1.64 8.31 6.66
CA GLN A 212 1.21 7.61 7.87
C GLN A 212 0.36 8.53 8.73
N VAL A 213 -0.88 8.12 8.98
CA VAL A 213 -1.84 8.79 9.86
C VAL A 213 -1.99 7.97 11.13
N VAL A 214 -2.04 8.64 12.27
CA VAL A 214 -2.18 8.02 13.59
C VAL A 214 -3.53 8.39 14.18
N VAL A 215 -4.38 7.40 14.42
CA VAL A 215 -5.69 7.58 15.05
C VAL A 215 -5.65 7.04 16.49
N LYS A 216 -6.17 7.83 17.41
CA LYS A 216 -6.31 7.46 18.82
C LYS A 216 -7.64 6.73 19.07
N TYR A 217 -7.55 5.58 19.71
CA TYR A 217 -8.69 4.76 20.12
C TYR A 217 -8.79 4.71 21.65
N ALA A 218 -9.98 4.97 22.19
CA ALA A 218 -10.29 4.73 23.59
C ALA A 218 -10.86 3.32 23.75
N CYS A 219 -10.33 2.55 24.71
CA CYS A 219 -10.66 1.15 24.94
C CYS A 219 -11.43 0.99 26.25
N SER A 220 -12.56 0.28 26.22
CA SER A 220 -13.37 -0.07 27.37
C SER A 220 -14.06 -1.42 27.13
N ALA A 221 -14.07 -2.30 28.14
CA ALA A 221 -14.69 -3.62 28.08
C ALA A 221 -14.33 -4.45 26.83
N GLY A 222 -13.06 -4.38 26.40
CA GLY A 222 -12.57 -5.15 25.25
C GLY A 222 -12.84 -4.51 23.88
N VAL A 223 -13.48 -3.36 23.81
CA VAL A 223 -13.78 -2.66 22.57
C VAL A 223 -13.07 -1.30 22.56
N CYS A 224 -12.39 -0.99 21.44
CA CYS A 224 -11.75 0.30 21.22
C CYS A 224 -12.41 1.03 20.06
N LYS A 225 -12.72 2.31 20.26
CA LYS A 225 -13.35 3.19 19.27
C LYS A 225 -12.50 4.44 19.07
N SER A 226 -12.46 4.96 17.86
CA SER A 226 -11.81 6.24 17.55
C SER A 226 -12.35 7.35 18.47
N THR A 227 -11.45 8.21 18.95
CA THR A 227 -11.80 9.41 19.73
C THR A 227 -11.97 10.64 18.82
N GLU A 228 -11.64 10.52 17.56
CA GLU A 228 -11.79 11.55 16.53
C GLU A 228 -13.18 11.47 15.90
N LYS A 229 -13.62 12.62 15.35
CA LYS A 229 -14.95 12.75 14.72
C LYS A 229 -14.79 13.21 13.28
#